data_0e1e5cf3f2797f692f40fd9503bef1c9
#
_entry.id   0e1e5cf3f2797f692f40fd9503bef1c9
#
_cell.length_a   1.000
_cell.length_b   1.000
_cell.length_c   1.000
_cell.angle_alpha   90.00
_cell.angle_beta   90.00
_cell.angle_gamma   90.00
#
_symmetry.space_group_name_H-M   'P 1'
#
loop_
_entity.id
_entity.type
_entity.pdbx_description
1 polymer ?
#
loop_
_entity_poly.entity_id
_entity_poly.type
_entity_poly.pdbx_seq_one_letter_code
_entity_poly.pdbx_strand_id
1 'polypeptide(L)'
;MYEIEKSIGFLLAKAHQRGWALFSEEIGRYDITPPQFSVLAFLWKQDGLTQTELSDKTQIDRTTLGGLIDRLERQGMVERKPHPQDRRAHLVFLTEKGSSQSGELSILAAKVLERFVSGLTPQDRRELTRMLDILRKERN
;
A
#
# COMPACT_ATOMS: atom_id res chain seq x y z
N MET A 1 34.78 0.66 -12.45
CA MET A 1 34.32 1.55 -11.35
C MET A 1 32.81 1.40 -11.15
N TYR A 2 32.37 1.39 -9.92
CA TYR A 2 30.94 1.26 -9.62
C TYR A 2 30.20 2.56 -9.96
N GLU A 3 29.24 2.47 -10.85
CA GLU A 3 28.40 3.60 -11.24
C GLU A 3 27.07 3.53 -10.51
N ILE A 4 26.97 4.23 -9.38
CA ILE A 4 25.79 4.17 -8.52
C ILE A 4 24.52 4.65 -9.25
N GLU A 5 24.65 5.65 -10.10
CA GLU A 5 23.51 6.22 -10.83
C GLU A 5 22.87 5.26 -11.81
N LYS A 6 23.52 4.11 -12.09
CA LYS A 6 23.00 3.06 -12.93
C LYS A 6 22.62 1.79 -12.17
N SER A 7 22.82 1.79 -10.84
CA SER A 7 22.53 0.60 -10.04
C SER A 7 21.02 0.45 -9.83
N ILE A 8 20.57 -0.80 -9.87
CA ILE A 8 19.14 -1.11 -9.69
C ILE A 8 18.63 -0.63 -8.33
N GLY A 9 19.42 -0.83 -7.26
CA GLY A 9 19.03 -0.41 -5.92
C GLY A 9 18.80 1.09 -5.82
N PHE A 10 19.73 1.88 -6.35
CA PHE A 10 19.62 3.33 -6.36
C PHE A 10 18.40 3.77 -7.20
N LEU A 11 18.25 3.21 -8.39
CA LEU A 11 17.15 3.57 -9.29
C LEU A 11 15.78 3.22 -8.70
N LEU A 12 15.65 2.06 -8.06
CA LEU A 12 14.42 1.68 -7.38
C LEU A 12 14.09 2.65 -6.24
N ALA A 13 15.09 3.01 -5.43
CA ALA A 13 14.91 3.95 -4.34
C ALA A 13 14.44 5.32 -4.86
N LYS A 14 15.03 5.80 -5.95
CA LYS A 14 14.66 7.08 -6.54
C LYS A 14 13.27 7.04 -7.20
N ALA A 15 12.95 5.96 -7.87
CA ALA A 15 11.62 5.76 -8.43
C ALA A 15 10.57 5.72 -7.32
N HIS A 16 10.84 4.99 -6.24
CA HIS A 16 9.95 4.93 -5.08
C HIS A 16 9.75 6.31 -4.47
N GLN A 17 10.82 7.08 -4.30
CA GLN A 17 10.75 8.43 -3.75
C GLN A 17 9.86 9.34 -4.61
N ARG A 18 10.01 9.26 -5.93
CA ARG A 18 9.17 10.04 -6.85
C ARG A 18 7.71 9.60 -6.76
N GLY A 19 7.45 8.30 -6.73
CA GLY A 19 6.09 7.76 -6.59
C GLY A 19 5.42 8.24 -5.30
N TRP A 20 6.17 8.25 -4.19
CA TRP A 20 5.65 8.76 -2.91
C TRP A 20 5.28 10.25 -3.00
N ALA A 21 6.13 11.05 -3.64
CA ALA A 21 5.87 12.48 -3.81
C ALA A 21 4.60 12.73 -4.64
N LEU A 22 4.43 11.99 -5.74
CA LEU A 22 3.23 12.09 -6.58
C LEU A 22 1.98 11.68 -5.80
N PHE A 23 2.08 10.61 -5.01
CA PHE A 23 0.98 10.16 -4.17
C PHE A 23 0.58 11.26 -3.17
N SER A 24 1.56 11.87 -2.53
CA SER A 24 1.32 12.94 -1.56
C SER A 24 0.65 14.17 -2.19
N GLU A 25 1.04 14.52 -3.41
CA GLU A 25 0.39 15.62 -4.14
C GLU A 25 -1.10 15.35 -4.38
N GLU A 26 -1.45 14.12 -4.79
CA GLU A 26 -2.82 13.79 -5.17
C GLU A 26 -3.70 13.41 -3.98
N ILE A 27 -3.13 12.72 -2.99
CA ILE A 27 -3.89 12.10 -1.89
C ILE A 27 -3.57 12.72 -0.53
N GLY A 28 -2.58 13.60 -0.45
CA GLY A 28 -2.09 14.14 0.83
C GLY A 28 -3.15 14.84 1.67
N ARG A 29 -4.19 15.41 1.05
CA ARG A 29 -5.29 16.05 1.79
C ARG A 29 -6.08 15.07 2.65
N TYR A 30 -6.00 13.77 2.37
CA TYR A 30 -6.65 12.74 3.18
C TYR A 30 -5.77 12.28 4.34
N ASP A 31 -4.54 12.78 4.42
CA ASP A 31 -3.55 12.38 5.43
C ASP A 31 -3.30 10.86 5.43
N ILE A 32 -3.21 10.28 4.25
CA ILE A 32 -2.99 8.86 4.02
C ILE A 32 -1.69 8.67 3.25
N THR A 33 -0.81 7.82 3.78
CA THR A 33 0.46 7.44 3.13
C THR A 33 0.26 6.23 2.21
N PRO A 34 1.21 5.95 1.28
CA PRO A 34 1.13 4.75 0.45
C PRO A 34 0.97 3.44 1.24
N PRO A 35 1.71 3.18 2.32
CA PRO A 35 1.48 1.97 3.11
C PRO A 35 0.07 1.90 3.72
N GLN A 36 -0.46 3.01 4.24
CA GLN A 36 -1.83 3.07 4.74
C GLN A 36 -2.84 2.78 3.63
N PHE A 37 -2.60 3.35 2.44
CA PHE A 37 -3.45 3.09 1.28
C PHE A 37 -3.47 1.60 0.94
N SER A 38 -2.31 0.92 1.00
CA SER A 38 -2.26 -0.50 0.68
C SER A 38 -3.11 -1.33 1.66
N VAL A 39 -3.11 -0.98 2.94
CA VAL A 39 -3.97 -1.65 3.93
C VAL A 39 -5.44 -1.46 3.56
N LEU A 40 -5.85 -0.22 3.27
CA LEU A 40 -7.22 0.08 2.88
C LEU A 40 -7.61 -0.67 1.60
N ALA A 41 -6.72 -0.69 0.61
CA ALA A 41 -6.98 -1.34 -0.68
C ALA A 41 -7.25 -2.84 -0.52
N PHE A 42 -6.51 -3.52 0.34
CA PHE A 42 -6.78 -4.93 0.62
C PHE A 42 -8.11 -5.13 1.36
N LEU A 43 -8.44 -4.22 2.29
CA LEU A 43 -9.73 -4.28 2.99
C LEU A 43 -10.91 -3.98 2.06
N TRP A 44 -10.75 -3.10 1.09
CA TRP A 44 -11.80 -2.86 0.09
C TRP A 44 -12.07 -4.10 -0.75
N LYS A 45 -11.06 -4.93 -0.98
CA LYS A 45 -11.23 -6.21 -1.69
C LYS A 45 -11.87 -7.27 -0.80
N GLN A 46 -11.45 -7.31 0.47
CA GLN A 46 -11.94 -8.29 1.44
C GLN A 46 -11.86 -7.67 2.84
N ASP A 47 -12.99 -7.26 3.37
CA ASP A 47 -13.08 -6.67 4.70
C ASP A 47 -12.88 -7.73 5.78
N GLY A 48 -12.56 -7.30 6.99
CA GLY A 48 -12.45 -8.21 8.13
C GLY A 48 -11.26 -9.14 8.11
N LEU A 49 -10.14 -8.70 7.55
CA LEU A 49 -8.90 -9.47 7.58
C LEU A 49 -8.23 -9.36 8.95
N THR A 50 -7.52 -10.41 9.36
CA THR A 50 -6.71 -10.35 10.56
C THR A 50 -5.46 -9.49 10.31
N GLN A 51 -4.85 -9.01 11.38
CA GLN A 51 -3.58 -8.27 11.25
C GLN A 51 -2.49 -9.14 10.63
N THR A 52 -2.47 -10.45 10.94
CA THR A 52 -1.54 -11.39 10.34
C THR A 52 -1.75 -11.50 8.83
N GLU A 53 -3.01 -11.64 8.39
CA GLU A 53 -3.33 -11.70 6.97
C GLU A 53 -2.94 -10.41 6.25
N LEU A 54 -3.19 -9.25 6.88
CA LEU A 54 -2.78 -7.96 6.31
C LEU A 54 -1.27 -7.83 6.23
N SER A 55 -0.53 -8.30 7.25
CA SER A 55 0.93 -8.32 7.21
C SER A 55 1.44 -9.16 6.05
N ASP A 56 0.86 -10.33 5.84
CA ASP A 56 1.25 -11.23 4.76
C ASP A 56 0.95 -10.62 3.38
N LYS A 57 -0.24 -10.05 3.22
CA LYS A 57 -0.67 -9.48 1.93
C LYS A 57 0.11 -8.22 1.57
N THR A 58 0.33 -7.32 2.52
CA THR A 58 1.05 -6.07 2.30
C THR A 58 2.56 -6.25 2.31
N GLN A 59 3.04 -7.37 2.85
CA GLN A 59 4.47 -7.60 3.12
C GLN A 59 5.09 -6.52 4.04
N ILE A 60 4.25 -5.93 4.89
CA ILE A 60 4.68 -5.01 5.95
C ILE A 60 4.82 -5.83 7.23
N ASP A 61 5.90 -5.63 7.96
CA ASP A 61 6.12 -6.36 9.22
C ASP A 61 5.04 -6.02 10.25
N ARG A 62 4.80 -6.92 11.18
CA ARG A 62 3.67 -6.82 12.13
C ARG A 62 3.73 -5.57 12.98
N THR A 63 4.92 -5.16 13.44
CA THR A 63 5.08 -3.98 14.28
C THR A 63 4.72 -2.71 13.52
N THR A 64 5.27 -2.55 12.31
CA THR A 64 4.98 -1.41 11.44
C THR A 64 3.51 -1.38 11.07
N LEU A 65 2.94 -2.53 10.70
CA LEU A 65 1.52 -2.66 10.35
C LEU A 65 0.62 -2.24 11.52
N GLY A 66 0.94 -2.67 12.74
CA GLY A 66 0.18 -2.28 13.93
C GLY A 66 0.11 -0.77 14.09
N GLY A 67 1.22 -0.08 13.87
CA GLY A 67 1.26 1.38 13.92
C GLY A 67 0.43 2.03 12.81
N LEU A 68 0.44 1.45 11.61
CA LEU A 68 -0.38 1.94 10.49
C LEU A 68 -1.87 1.79 10.80
N ILE A 69 -2.27 0.66 11.36
CA ILE A 69 -3.66 0.41 11.75
C ILE A 69 -4.08 1.34 12.87
N ASP A 70 -3.21 1.59 13.87
CA ASP A 70 -3.48 2.57 14.92
C ASP A 70 -3.80 3.94 14.35
N ARG A 71 -3.04 4.38 13.36
CA ARG A 71 -3.29 5.66 12.68
C ARG A 71 -4.61 5.65 11.94
N LEU A 72 -4.89 4.59 11.20
CA LEU A 72 -6.15 4.47 10.46
C LEU A 72 -7.36 4.44 11.39
N GLU A 73 -7.21 3.84 12.58
CA GLU A 73 -8.26 3.91 13.61
C GLU A 73 -8.48 5.34 14.09
N ARG A 74 -7.41 6.06 14.38
CA ARG A 74 -7.51 7.46 14.81
C ARG A 74 -8.14 8.35 13.75
N GLN A 75 -7.93 8.02 12.49
CA GLN A 75 -8.53 8.75 11.36
C GLN A 75 -9.98 8.33 11.10
N GLY A 76 -10.47 7.33 11.83
CA GLY A 76 -11.84 6.84 11.68
C GLY A 76 -12.08 6.01 10.43
N MET A 77 -11.01 5.46 9.83
CA MET A 77 -11.10 4.69 8.59
C MET A 77 -11.31 3.21 8.82
N VAL A 78 -10.79 2.69 9.92
CA VAL A 78 -10.90 1.28 10.29
C VAL A 78 -11.18 1.15 11.79
N GLU A 79 -11.62 -0.04 12.19
CA GLU A 79 -11.76 -0.42 13.60
C GLU A 79 -11.27 -1.84 13.78
N ARG A 80 -10.62 -2.10 14.91
CA ARG A 80 -10.25 -3.45 15.31
C ARG A 80 -11.39 -4.09 16.09
N LYS A 81 -11.62 -5.38 15.84
CA LYS A 81 -12.56 -6.18 16.62
C LYS A 81 -11.86 -7.46 17.07
N PRO A 82 -12.19 -7.98 18.26
CA PRO A 82 -11.63 -9.25 18.71
C PRO A 82 -12.01 -10.37 17.74
N HIS A 83 -11.05 -11.28 17.50
CA HIS A 83 -11.34 -12.47 16.72
C HIS A 83 -12.26 -13.39 17.53
N PRO A 84 -13.34 -13.92 16.92
CA PRO A 84 -14.33 -14.71 17.69
C PRO A 84 -13.77 -16.02 18.21
N GLN A 85 -12.66 -16.52 17.67
CA GLN A 85 -12.11 -17.83 18.03
C GLN A 85 -10.69 -17.75 18.59
N ASP A 86 -10.01 -16.61 18.48
CA ASP A 86 -8.63 -16.44 18.95
C ASP A 86 -8.49 -15.10 19.67
N ARG A 87 -8.36 -15.16 21.01
CA ARG A 87 -8.28 -13.95 21.85
C ARG A 87 -7.04 -13.10 21.57
N ARG A 88 -6.00 -13.68 20.95
CA ARG A 88 -4.76 -12.96 20.67
C ARG A 88 -4.78 -12.27 19.31
N ALA A 89 -5.77 -12.56 18.50
CA ALA A 89 -5.91 -11.99 17.15
C ALA A 89 -6.95 -10.88 17.13
N HIS A 90 -6.76 -9.94 16.21
CA HIS A 90 -7.73 -8.88 15.92
C HIS A 90 -8.11 -8.92 14.46
N LEU A 91 -9.39 -8.71 14.20
CA LEU A 91 -9.91 -8.48 12.86
C LEU A 91 -9.94 -6.99 12.61
N VAL A 92 -9.61 -6.57 11.41
CA VAL A 92 -9.63 -5.17 11.01
C VAL A 92 -10.77 -4.97 10.01
N PHE A 93 -11.67 -4.07 10.36
CA PHE A 93 -12.85 -3.76 9.54
C PHE A 93 -12.81 -2.30 9.09
N LEU A 94 -13.28 -2.06 7.88
CA LEU A 94 -13.53 -0.69 7.42
C LEU A 94 -14.71 -0.11 8.21
N THR A 95 -14.60 1.17 8.54
CA THR A 95 -15.74 1.95 9.04
C THR A 95 -16.58 2.37 7.83
N GLU A 96 -17.74 2.99 8.10
CA GLU A 96 -18.54 3.60 7.04
C GLU A 96 -17.71 4.63 6.25
N LYS A 97 -16.93 5.45 6.95
CA LYS A 97 -16.03 6.42 6.33
C LYS A 97 -14.99 5.73 5.44
N GLY A 98 -14.33 4.68 5.97
CA GLY A 98 -13.32 3.94 5.21
C GLY A 98 -13.88 3.30 3.94
N SER A 99 -15.10 2.75 4.02
CA SER A 99 -15.78 2.17 2.87
C SER A 99 -16.22 3.23 1.86
N SER A 100 -16.78 4.35 2.35
CA SER A 100 -17.32 5.39 1.46
C SER A 100 -16.25 6.13 0.67
N GLN A 101 -15.02 6.15 1.14
CA GLN A 101 -13.92 6.84 0.46
C GLN A 101 -13.22 5.97 -0.59
N SER A 102 -13.59 4.69 -0.71
CA SER A 102 -12.90 3.77 -1.63
C SER A 102 -12.92 4.24 -3.08
N GLY A 103 -14.06 4.74 -3.56
CA GLY A 103 -14.20 5.18 -4.95
C GLY A 103 -13.31 6.38 -5.26
N GLU A 104 -13.36 7.40 -4.43
CA GLU A 104 -12.57 8.62 -4.65
C GLU A 104 -11.07 8.36 -4.52
N LEU A 105 -10.65 7.64 -3.48
CA LEU A 105 -9.26 7.33 -3.26
C LEU A 105 -8.69 6.42 -4.37
N SER A 106 -9.48 5.47 -4.85
CA SER A 106 -9.06 4.60 -5.96
C SER A 106 -8.87 5.38 -7.25
N ILE A 107 -9.73 6.36 -7.53
CA ILE A 107 -9.60 7.22 -8.72
C ILE A 107 -8.31 8.05 -8.61
N LEU A 108 -8.05 8.64 -7.44
CA LEU A 108 -6.84 9.42 -7.22
C LEU A 108 -5.57 8.55 -7.33
N ALA A 109 -5.61 7.32 -6.80
CA ALA A 109 -4.49 6.39 -6.91
C ALA A 109 -4.21 6.01 -8.37
N ALA A 110 -5.26 5.81 -9.17
CA ALA A 110 -5.10 5.55 -10.60
C ALA A 110 -4.46 6.75 -11.32
N LYS A 111 -4.82 7.97 -10.93
CA LYS A 111 -4.21 9.18 -11.47
C LYS A 111 -2.73 9.28 -11.11
N VAL A 112 -2.37 8.94 -9.87
CA VAL A 112 -0.97 8.89 -9.44
C VAL A 112 -0.19 7.90 -10.31
N LEU A 113 -0.75 6.70 -10.50
CA LEU A 113 -0.11 5.68 -11.33
C LEU A 113 0.13 6.17 -12.76
N GLU A 114 -0.88 6.77 -13.39
CA GLU A 114 -0.75 7.28 -14.76
C GLU A 114 0.33 8.36 -14.86
N ARG A 115 0.41 9.26 -13.89
CA ARG A 115 1.47 10.27 -13.85
C ARG A 115 2.84 9.61 -13.67
N PHE A 116 2.92 8.62 -12.80
CA PHE A 116 4.19 7.96 -12.46
C PHE A 116 4.79 7.21 -13.64
N VAL A 117 3.97 6.47 -14.38
CA VAL A 117 4.42 5.62 -15.48
C VAL A 117 4.22 6.22 -16.87
N SER A 118 3.95 7.54 -16.94
CA SER A 118 3.62 8.21 -18.21
C SER A 118 4.72 8.09 -19.28
N GLY A 119 5.98 7.89 -18.85
CA GLY A 119 7.11 7.68 -19.78
C GLY A 119 7.25 6.26 -20.29
N LEU A 120 6.39 5.34 -19.87
CA LEU A 120 6.47 3.93 -20.22
C LEU A 120 5.35 3.55 -21.20
N THR A 121 5.68 2.71 -22.18
CA THR A 121 4.66 2.10 -23.03
C THR A 121 3.84 1.08 -22.23
N PRO A 122 2.64 0.68 -22.73
CA PRO A 122 1.89 -0.40 -22.08
C PRO A 122 2.70 -1.69 -21.91
N GLN A 123 3.54 -2.01 -22.89
CA GLN A 123 4.41 -3.19 -22.79
C GLN A 123 5.46 -3.02 -21.69
N ASP A 124 6.10 -1.85 -21.62
CA ASP A 124 7.06 -1.53 -20.56
C ASP A 124 6.42 -1.69 -19.17
N ARG A 125 5.19 -1.21 -19.02
CA ARG A 125 4.45 -1.31 -17.75
C ARG A 125 4.23 -2.76 -17.33
N ARG A 126 3.84 -3.63 -18.28
CA ARG A 126 3.67 -5.06 -18.03
C ARG A 126 4.98 -5.72 -17.63
N GLU A 127 6.06 -5.39 -18.32
CA GLU A 127 7.39 -5.93 -18.04
C GLU A 127 7.88 -5.47 -16.65
N LEU A 128 7.70 -4.19 -16.32
CA LEU A 128 8.07 -3.66 -15.01
C LEU A 128 7.30 -4.36 -13.91
N THR A 129 5.99 -4.51 -14.07
CA THR A 129 5.13 -5.20 -13.10
C THR A 129 5.63 -6.63 -12.89
N ARG A 130 5.93 -7.34 -13.97
CA ARG A 130 6.46 -8.71 -13.91
C ARG A 130 7.78 -8.78 -13.16
N MET A 131 8.70 -7.88 -13.48
CA MET A 131 10.02 -7.86 -12.86
C MET A 131 9.96 -7.51 -11.38
N LEU A 132 9.15 -6.50 -11.02
CA LEU A 132 8.97 -6.11 -9.61
C LEU A 132 8.32 -7.23 -8.81
N ASP A 133 7.36 -7.94 -9.40
CA ASP A 133 6.72 -9.07 -8.73
C ASP A 133 7.72 -10.21 -8.44
N ILE A 134 8.66 -10.43 -9.34
CA ILE A 134 9.74 -11.40 -9.13
C ILE A 134 10.66 -10.93 -8.00
N LEU A 135 11.05 -9.65 -8.03
CA LEU A 135 12.01 -9.08 -7.07
C LEU A 135 11.48 -9.04 -5.64
N ARG A 136 10.17 -8.82 -5.45
CA ARG A 136 9.58 -8.72 -4.13
C ARG A 136 9.44 -10.06 -3.40
N LYS A 137 9.56 -11.18 -4.13
CA LYS A 137 9.38 -12.49 -3.55
C LYS A 137 10.68 -12.99 -2.92
N GLU A 138 10.56 -13.53 -1.72
CA GLU A 138 11.69 -14.21 -1.10
C GLU A 138 11.99 -15.50 -1.85
N ARG A 139 13.29 -15.76 -2.05
CA ARG A 139 13.76 -16.98 -2.68
C ARG A 139 14.79 -17.63 -1.78
N ASN A 140 14.55 -18.85 -1.45
CA ASN A 140 15.50 -19.66 -0.69
C ASN A 140 16.52 -20.32 -1.62
#